data_bbb28b367333dbbd0de5710a93bbf88b
#
_entry.id   bbb28b367333dbbd0de5710a93bbf88b
#
_cell.length_a   1.000
_cell.length_b   1.000
_cell.length_c   1.000
_cell.angle_alpha   90.00
_cell.angle_beta   90.00
_cell.angle_gamma   90.00
#
_symmetry.space_group_name_H-M   'P 1'
#
loop_
_entity.id
_entity.type
_entity.pdbx_description
1 polymer ?
#
loop_
_entity_poly.entity_id
_entity_poly.type
_entity_poly.pdbx_seq_one_letter_code
_entity_poly.pdbx_strand_id
1 'polypeptide(L)'
;MRESDFLSRRRWLSTAAAGLGAAALPAFAQRRSTRIVVPFAPGGGNDVLARQMAYGLNDSLGYGMIVENKAGAGGNLGTEMVVRAPADGSIFLLGHTGTVSINPSLYPGLKFNASTDLQPVAMFASSALLLVVPAASPARNVAQLAELLRRRSGELNYASSGSGTGGHLTGEMFAHALGAKAIHVPYKGTAPSLTDLVGGNVDFSFGVIPAAMALVKAGKLRALAVTGAKRQPQLPDVPTVTESGVPALADFESSLTYGVLAPKGTTQDTVATLGRDILKVAASSSFQSRLEVEGAVPLLGDSRQYAARIRQESSKWAAVIKASGATA
;
A
#
# COMPACT_ATOMS: atom_id res chain seq x y z
N MET A 1 53.82 68.24 18.40
CA MET A 1 52.90 67.74 17.33
C MET A 1 53.00 66.22 17.33
N ARG A 2 52.15 65.74 17.87
CA ARG A 2 51.16 64.68 18.18
C ARG A 2 51.49 63.30 17.57
N GLU A 3 52.03 62.46 18.46
CA GLU A 3 52.21 60.97 18.25
C GLU A 3 50.95 60.14 18.33
N SER A 4 49.75 60.77 18.31
CA SER A 4 48.48 60.05 18.63
C SER A 4 47.73 59.47 17.43
N ASP A 5 48.19 59.71 16.16
CA ASP A 5 47.37 59.28 14.99
C ASP A 5 47.78 57.96 14.35
N PHE A 6 48.90 57.35 14.75
CA PHE A 6 49.39 56.09 14.18
C PHE A 6 48.77 54.82 14.80
N LEU A 7 48.21 54.95 16.02
CA LEU A 7 47.62 53.79 16.74
C LEU A 7 46.15 53.46 16.38
N SER A 8 45.43 54.42 15.74
CA SER A 8 44.02 54.22 15.39
C SER A 8 43.83 53.37 14.11
N ARG A 9 44.75 53.49 13.14
CA ARG A 9 44.64 52.75 11.85
C ARG A 9 44.93 51.26 11.98
N ARG A 10 45.82 50.84 12.86
CA ARG A 10 46.12 49.43 13.12
C ARG A 10 45.00 48.70 13.87
N ARG A 11 44.23 49.38 14.72
CA ARG A 11 43.08 48.83 15.44
C ARG A 11 41.87 48.61 14.52
N TRP A 12 41.68 49.45 13.50
CA TRP A 12 40.61 49.27 12.50
C TRP A 12 40.85 48.10 11.55
N LEU A 13 42.07 47.82 11.20
CA LEU A 13 42.44 46.70 10.34
C LEU A 13 42.39 45.35 11.04
N SER A 14 42.63 45.27 12.33
CA SER A 14 42.52 44.06 13.12
C SER A 14 41.05 43.67 13.43
N THR A 15 40.14 44.65 13.52
CA THR A 15 38.71 44.40 13.73
C THR A 15 38.00 43.98 12.44
N ALA A 16 38.46 44.43 11.27
CA ALA A 16 37.90 44.00 9.97
C ALA A 16 38.32 42.57 9.59
N ALA A 17 39.50 42.09 10.00
CA ALA A 17 39.96 40.73 9.74
C ALA A 17 39.27 39.68 10.65
N ALA A 18 38.80 40.06 11.85
CA ALA A 18 38.04 39.16 12.75
C ALA A 18 36.57 38.98 12.32
N GLY A 19 36.02 39.93 11.54
CA GLY A 19 34.65 39.86 11.03
C GLY A 19 34.44 38.93 9.81
N LEU A 20 35.49 38.69 9.05
CA LEU A 20 35.44 37.83 7.85
C LEU A 20 35.63 36.33 8.14
N GLY A 21 36.14 35.98 9.32
CA GLY A 21 36.31 34.58 9.73
C GLY A 21 35.04 33.92 10.28
N ALA A 22 33.99 34.69 10.63
CA ALA A 22 32.76 34.16 11.22
C ALA A 22 31.67 33.75 10.20
N ALA A 23 31.92 34.03 8.90
CA ALA A 23 30.92 33.76 7.84
C ALA A 23 31.07 32.39 7.15
N ALA A 24 32.05 31.57 7.53
CA ALA A 24 32.25 30.22 7.00
C ALA A 24 31.87 29.14 8.00
N LEU A 25 30.76 29.33 8.72
CA LEU A 25 30.11 28.17 9.30
C LEU A 25 29.58 27.34 8.11
N PRO A 26 29.97 26.04 7.99
CA PRO A 26 29.34 25.18 7.01
C PRO A 26 27.84 25.30 7.28
N ALA A 27 27.09 25.78 6.30
CA ALA A 27 25.67 25.62 6.30
C ALA A 27 25.47 24.09 6.43
N PHE A 28 25.22 23.61 7.64
CA PHE A 28 24.66 22.27 7.82
C PHE A 28 23.39 22.34 7.00
N ALA A 29 23.48 21.84 5.76
CA ALA A 29 22.33 21.64 4.92
C ALA A 29 21.41 20.81 5.79
N GLN A 30 20.41 21.46 6.35
CA GLN A 30 19.36 20.84 7.14
C GLN A 30 18.82 19.80 6.20
N ARG A 31 19.23 18.53 6.35
CA ARG A 31 18.71 17.43 5.53
C ARG A 31 17.21 17.52 5.71
N ARG A 32 16.52 18.05 4.70
CA ARG A 32 15.06 18.11 4.71
C ARG A 32 14.61 16.71 5.00
N SER A 33 13.89 16.53 6.11
CA SER A 33 13.37 15.22 6.47
C SER A 33 12.49 14.74 5.33
N THR A 34 12.88 13.64 4.71
CA THR A 34 12.11 13.01 3.64
C THR A 34 10.89 12.34 4.28
N ARG A 35 9.72 12.50 3.67
CA ARG A 35 8.47 11.93 4.20
C ARG A 35 7.91 10.90 3.24
N ILE A 36 7.42 9.78 3.81
CA ILE A 36 6.57 8.85 3.10
C ILE A 36 5.15 8.96 3.64
N VAL A 37 4.22 9.40 2.80
CA VAL A 37 2.80 9.52 3.16
C VAL A 37 2.14 8.17 2.98
N VAL A 38 1.51 7.69 4.05
CA VAL A 38 0.67 6.50 4.06
C VAL A 38 -0.79 6.96 4.00
N PRO A 39 -1.54 6.67 2.92
CA PRO A 39 -2.90 7.18 2.73
C PRO A 39 -3.95 6.43 3.56
N PHE A 40 -3.54 5.80 4.66
CA PHE A 40 -4.38 5.00 5.55
C PHE A 40 -4.07 5.30 7.02
N ALA A 41 -4.97 4.85 7.92
CA ALA A 41 -4.79 5.00 9.36
C ALA A 41 -3.54 4.25 9.86
N PRO A 42 -2.90 4.74 10.93
CA PRO A 42 -1.76 4.06 11.53
C PRO A 42 -2.15 2.68 12.09
N GLY A 43 -1.17 1.76 12.15
CA GLY A 43 -1.32 0.41 12.70
C GLY A 43 -1.90 -0.62 11.73
N GLY A 44 -2.32 -0.24 10.51
CA GLY A 44 -2.68 -1.18 9.46
C GLY A 44 -1.46 -1.69 8.67
N GLY A 45 -1.62 -2.75 7.87
CA GLY A 45 -0.53 -3.34 7.09
C GLY A 45 0.23 -2.35 6.20
N ASN A 46 -0.47 -1.38 5.60
CA ASN A 46 0.17 -0.29 4.84
C ASN A 46 1.14 0.54 5.69
N ASP A 47 0.73 0.90 6.91
CA ASP A 47 1.54 1.67 7.84
C ASP A 47 2.76 0.87 8.32
N VAL A 48 2.55 -0.40 8.66
CA VAL A 48 3.62 -1.30 9.08
C VAL A 48 4.67 -1.45 7.98
N LEU A 49 4.25 -1.73 6.73
CA LEU A 49 5.17 -1.87 5.59
C LEU A 49 5.94 -0.56 5.30
N ALA A 50 5.27 0.59 5.38
CA ALA A 50 5.93 1.89 5.22
C ALA A 50 6.98 2.16 6.29
N ARG A 51 6.67 1.86 7.58
CA ARG A 51 7.61 2.03 8.70
C ARG A 51 8.80 1.08 8.59
N GLN A 52 8.59 -0.15 8.17
CA GLN A 52 9.68 -1.10 7.94
C GLN A 52 10.60 -0.62 6.81
N MET A 53 10.04 -0.10 5.71
CA MET A 53 10.84 0.48 4.63
C MET A 53 11.61 1.72 5.08
N ALA A 54 10.93 2.65 5.78
CA ALA A 54 11.56 3.84 6.33
C ALA A 54 12.68 3.48 7.33
N TYR A 55 12.45 2.49 8.20
CA TYR A 55 13.47 2.00 9.12
C TYR A 55 14.70 1.48 8.37
N GLY A 56 14.52 0.61 7.36
CA GLY A 56 15.63 0.06 6.59
C GLY A 56 16.43 1.13 5.82
N LEU A 57 15.73 2.13 5.25
CA LEU A 57 16.37 3.26 4.56
C LEU A 57 17.14 4.17 5.53
N ASN A 58 16.63 4.39 6.73
CA ASN A 58 17.28 5.21 7.75
C ASN A 58 18.50 4.51 8.35
N ASP A 59 18.34 3.25 8.75
CA ASP A 59 19.38 2.45 9.41
C ASP A 59 20.57 2.19 8.46
N SER A 60 20.28 1.76 7.23
CA SER A 60 21.31 1.34 6.28
C SER A 60 21.92 2.49 5.47
N LEU A 61 21.18 3.60 5.28
CA LEU A 61 21.51 4.62 4.27
C LEU A 61 21.34 6.07 4.77
N GLY A 62 20.88 6.27 6.01
CA GLY A 62 20.81 7.58 6.67
C GLY A 62 19.84 8.58 6.02
N TYR A 63 18.71 8.11 5.48
CA TYR A 63 17.74 8.96 4.78
C TYR A 63 17.05 10.02 5.66
N GLY A 64 16.84 9.74 6.95
CA GLY A 64 16.00 10.58 7.81
C GLY A 64 14.53 10.55 7.39
N MET A 65 14.07 9.42 6.83
CA MET A 65 12.70 9.25 6.35
C MET A 65 11.72 9.08 7.51
N ILE A 66 10.64 9.85 7.50
CA ILE A 66 9.54 9.76 8.46
C ILE A 66 8.26 9.31 7.78
N VAL A 67 7.42 8.58 8.52
CA VAL A 67 6.12 8.12 8.04
C VAL A 67 5.03 9.07 8.53
N GLU A 68 4.22 9.58 7.59
CA GLU A 68 3.08 10.45 7.86
C GLU A 68 1.79 9.77 7.39
N ASN A 69 0.84 9.53 8.31
CA ASN A 69 -0.44 8.92 7.97
C ASN A 69 -1.46 10.01 7.60
N LYS A 70 -2.10 9.87 6.43
CA LYS A 70 -3.16 10.78 5.94
C LYS A 70 -4.33 9.96 5.39
N ALA A 71 -5.14 9.42 6.30
CA ALA A 71 -6.30 8.60 5.95
C ALA A 71 -7.49 9.43 5.47
N GLY A 72 -8.35 8.81 4.68
CA GLY A 72 -9.66 9.35 4.27
C GLY A 72 -9.98 9.10 2.79
N ALA A 73 -11.26 9.02 2.48
CA ALA A 73 -11.81 8.82 1.13
C ALA A 73 -11.13 7.66 0.37
N GLY A 74 -11.03 6.47 0.99
CA GLY A 74 -10.35 5.31 0.37
C GLY A 74 -8.86 5.51 0.09
N GLY A 75 -8.20 6.44 0.80
CA GLY A 75 -6.80 6.82 0.60
C GLY A 75 -6.59 8.01 -0.36
N ASN A 76 -7.65 8.53 -0.94
CA ASN A 76 -7.56 9.62 -1.91
C ASN A 76 -7.02 10.91 -1.30
N LEU A 77 -7.31 11.22 -0.02
CA LEU A 77 -6.79 12.43 0.65
C LEU A 77 -5.27 12.42 0.77
N GLY A 78 -4.69 11.32 1.19
CA GLY A 78 -3.23 11.18 1.28
C GLY A 78 -2.56 11.15 -0.09
N THR A 79 -3.19 10.52 -1.07
CA THR A 79 -2.70 10.48 -2.45
C THR A 79 -2.71 11.88 -3.08
N GLU A 80 -3.81 12.64 -2.95
CA GLU A 80 -3.92 14.01 -3.45
C GLU A 80 -2.89 14.95 -2.81
N MET A 81 -2.62 14.78 -1.51
CA MET A 81 -1.57 15.54 -0.81
C MET A 81 -0.21 15.39 -1.49
N VAL A 82 0.16 14.16 -1.89
CA VAL A 82 1.43 13.90 -2.58
C VAL A 82 1.39 14.39 -4.03
N VAL A 83 0.29 14.19 -4.74
CA VAL A 83 0.12 14.70 -6.12
C VAL A 83 0.36 16.21 -6.20
N ARG A 84 -0.10 16.97 -5.18
CA ARG A 84 0.02 18.44 -5.12
C ARG A 84 1.32 18.93 -4.48
N ALA A 85 2.16 18.04 -3.99
CA ALA A 85 3.39 18.41 -3.31
C ALA A 85 4.48 18.85 -4.30
N PRO A 86 5.47 19.66 -3.86
CA PRO A 86 6.65 19.96 -4.66
C PRO A 86 7.39 18.68 -5.08
N ALA A 87 7.89 18.67 -6.32
CA ALA A 87 8.65 17.55 -6.88
C ALA A 87 10.17 17.62 -6.53
N ASP A 88 10.49 18.05 -5.30
CA ASP A 88 11.85 18.32 -4.82
C ASP A 88 12.51 17.13 -4.09
N GLY A 89 11.83 15.97 -4.07
CA GLY A 89 12.32 14.76 -3.40
C GLY A 89 12.11 14.75 -1.88
N SER A 90 11.34 15.69 -1.31
CA SER A 90 11.06 15.74 0.12
C SER A 90 9.85 14.91 0.56
N ILE A 91 8.99 14.49 -0.38
CA ILE A 91 7.75 13.76 -0.09
C ILE A 91 7.51 12.65 -1.11
N PHE A 92 7.05 11.51 -0.62
CA PHE A 92 6.72 10.33 -1.42
C PHE A 92 5.40 9.73 -0.93
N LEU A 93 4.74 8.94 -1.78
CA LEU A 93 3.55 8.19 -1.44
C LEU A 93 3.91 6.71 -1.25
N LEU A 94 3.42 6.09 -0.17
CA LEU A 94 3.24 4.65 -0.17
C LEU A 94 2.07 4.31 -1.10
N GLY A 95 2.38 3.86 -2.30
CA GLY A 95 1.40 3.41 -3.28
C GLY A 95 0.86 2.02 -2.93
N HIS A 96 -0.42 1.86 -3.13
CA HIS A 96 -1.15 0.62 -2.91
C HIS A 96 -2.12 0.41 -4.07
N THR A 97 -2.34 -0.82 -4.51
CA THR A 97 -3.25 -1.13 -5.64
C THR A 97 -4.58 -0.36 -5.56
N GLY A 98 -5.15 -0.25 -4.35
CA GLY A 98 -6.40 0.51 -4.15
C GLY A 98 -6.29 1.97 -4.58
N THR A 99 -5.30 2.68 -4.07
CA THR A 99 -5.15 4.13 -4.30
C THR A 99 -4.66 4.49 -5.69
N VAL A 100 -3.84 3.61 -6.30
CA VAL A 100 -3.16 3.91 -7.56
C VAL A 100 -3.88 3.31 -8.77
N SER A 101 -4.44 2.11 -8.63
CA SER A 101 -4.99 1.35 -9.76
C SER A 101 -6.52 1.19 -9.71
N ILE A 102 -7.14 1.12 -8.52
CA ILE A 102 -8.60 0.95 -8.35
C ILE A 102 -9.32 2.30 -8.31
N ASN A 103 -8.91 3.19 -7.41
CA ASN A 103 -9.63 4.44 -7.15
C ASN A 103 -9.84 5.34 -8.38
N PRO A 104 -8.92 5.43 -9.35
CA PRO A 104 -9.15 6.21 -10.57
C PRO A 104 -10.40 5.81 -11.35
N SER A 105 -10.79 4.53 -11.28
CA SER A 105 -12.01 4.03 -11.93
C SER A 105 -13.22 3.99 -11.00
N LEU A 106 -13.00 3.87 -9.70
CA LEU A 106 -14.07 3.71 -8.71
C LEU A 106 -14.66 5.05 -8.23
N TYR A 107 -13.87 6.13 -8.24
CA TYR A 107 -14.25 7.46 -7.78
C TYR A 107 -14.31 8.46 -8.96
N PRO A 108 -15.44 8.60 -9.64
CA PRO A 108 -15.53 9.43 -10.87
C PRO A 108 -15.29 10.92 -10.64
N GLY A 109 -15.32 11.38 -9.40
CA GLY A 109 -15.08 12.79 -9.03
C GLY A 109 -13.66 13.14 -8.61
N LEU A 110 -12.67 12.25 -8.81
CA LEU A 110 -11.28 12.54 -8.47
C LEU A 110 -10.73 13.69 -9.31
N LYS A 111 -10.10 14.67 -8.63
CA LYS A 111 -9.45 15.84 -9.26
C LYS A 111 -7.99 15.57 -9.65
N PHE A 112 -7.55 14.33 -9.60
CA PHE A 112 -6.22 13.87 -9.98
C PHE A 112 -6.30 12.46 -10.55
N ASN A 113 -5.27 12.07 -11.28
CA ASN A 113 -5.09 10.70 -11.76
C ASN A 113 -3.76 10.16 -11.23
N ALA A 114 -3.82 9.24 -10.27
CA ALA A 114 -2.63 8.69 -9.63
C ALA A 114 -1.65 8.03 -10.62
N SER A 115 -2.13 7.50 -11.76
CA SER A 115 -1.28 6.85 -12.77
C SER A 115 -0.53 7.83 -13.67
N THR A 116 -0.98 9.10 -13.76
CA THR A 116 -0.36 10.14 -14.61
C THR A 116 0.26 11.27 -13.82
N ASP A 117 -0.24 11.53 -12.61
CA ASP A 117 0.17 12.66 -11.78
C ASP A 117 1.20 12.28 -10.72
N LEU A 118 1.50 10.98 -10.60
CA LEU A 118 2.59 10.43 -9.80
C LEU A 118 3.60 9.71 -10.69
N GLN A 119 4.83 9.67 -10.21
CA GLN A 119 5.95 8.98 -10.86
C GLN A 119 6.34 7.76 -10.04
N PRO A 120 6.20 6.53 -10.56
CA PRO A 120 6.64 5.32 -9.86
C PRO A 120 8.14 5.36 -9.56
N VAL A 121 8.51 4.97 -8.35
CA VAL A 121 9.92 4.87 -7.89
C VAL A 121 10.35 3.41 -7.89
N ALA A 122 9.71 2.58 -7.09
CA ALA A 122 9.92 1.13 -7.05
C ALA A 122 8.73 0.43 -6.42
N MET A 123 8.41 -0.79 -6.85
CA MET A 123 7.56 -1.71 -6.10
C MET A 123 8.43 -2.67 -5.28
N PHE A 124 7.96 -3.06 -4.10
CA PHE A 124 8.77 -3.85 -3.18
C PHE A 124 8.06 -5.04 -2.54
N ALA A 125 6.72 -5.06 -2.55
CA ALA A 125 5.95 -6.14 -1.94
C ALA A 125 4.62 -6.38 -2.65
N SER A 126 4.10 -7.59 -2.48
CA SER A 126 2.74 -7.97 -2.83
C SER A 126 2.10 -8.72 -1.67
N SER A 127 0.79 -8.55 -1.47
CA SER A 127 0.01 -9.30 -0.49
C SER A 127 -1.22 -9.88 -1.14
N ALA A 128 -1.42 -11.19 -0.94
CA ALA A 128 -2.68 -11.83 -1.24
C ALA A 128 -3.71 -11.54 -0.14
N LEU A 129 -4.97 -11.85 -0.41
CA LEU A 129 -6.03 -11.86 0.57
C LEU A 129 -6.41 -13.30 0.93
N LEU A 130 -7.02 -13.48 2.09
CA LEU A 130 -7.52 -14.76 2.55
C LEU A 130 -9.05 -14.76 2.43
N LEU A 131 -9.59 -15.67 1.62
CA LEU A 131 -11.01 -15.95 1.57
C LEU A 131 -11.39 -16.73 2.81
N VAL A 132 -12.20 -16.12 3.66
CA VAL A 132 -12.66 -16.69 4.92
C VAL A 132 -14.17 -16.66 5.04
N VAL A 133 -14.70 -17.65 5.76
CA VAL A 133 -16.11 -17.76 6.14
C VAL A 133 -16.23 -18.00 7.65
N PRO A 134 -17.39 -17.75 8.28
CA PRO A 134 -17.65 -18.18 9.65
C PRO A 134 -17.34 -19.68 9.85
N ALA A 135 -16.86 -20.07 11.01
CA ALA A 135 -16.60 -21.50 11.30
C ALA A 135 -17.84 -22.37 11.12
N ALA A 136 -19.03 -21.82 11.41
CA ALA A 136 -20.33 -22.47 11.25
C ALA A 136 -20.85 -22.50 9.80
N SER A 137 -20.17 -21.83 8.86
CA SER A 137 -20.60 -21.81 7.45
C SER A 137 -20.74 -23.23 6.88
N PRO A 138 -21.76 -23.49 6.06
CA PRO A 138 -21.91 -24.78 5.36
C PRO A 138 -20.80 -24.97 4.30
N ALA A 139 -20.22 -23.87 3.78
CA ALA A 139 -19.12 -23.93 2.82
C ALA A 139 -17.80 -24.32 3.49
N ARG A 140 -17.19 -25.41 3.06
CA ARG A 140 -15.92 -25.92 3.57
C ARG A 140 -14.75 -25.72 2.60
N ASN A 141 -15.03 -25.34 1.37
CA ASN A 141 -14.07 -25.05 0.31
C ASN A 141 -14.67 -24.05 -0.69
N VAL A 142 -13.85 -23.58 -1.62
CA VAL A 142 -14.25 -22.56 -2.63
C VAL A 142 -15.40 -23.08 -3.51
N ALA A 143 -15.39 -24.35 -3.91
CA ALA A 143 -16.42 -24.90 -4.78
C ALA A 143 -17.81 -24.87 -4.11
N GLN A 144 -17.89 -25.21 -2.83
CA GLN A 144 -19.13 -25.14 -2.06
C GLN A 144 -19.61 -23.70 -1.85
N LEU A 145 -18.70 -22.74 -1.62
CA LEU A 145 -19.08 -21.33 -1.55
C LEU A 145 -19.57 -20.81 -2.90
N ALA A 146 -18.91 -21.21 -3.99
CA ALA A 146 -19.31 -20.85 -5.36
C ALA A 146 -20.70 -21.39 -5.70
N GLU A 147 -21.00 -22.63 -5.32
CA GLU A 147 -22.32 -23.23 -5.48
C GLU A 147 -23.39 -22.49 -4.66
N LEU A 148 -23.08 -22.17 -3.40
CA LEU A 148 -23.98 -21.43 -2.52
C LEU A 148 -24.29 -20.04 -3.10
N LEU A 149 -23.27 -19.32 -3.60
CA LEU A 149 -23.42 -18.01 -4.24
C LEU A 149 -24.30 -18.08 -5.50
N ARG A 150 -24.16 -19.13 -6.32
CA ARG A 150 -24.99 -19.28 -7.51
C ARG A 150 -26.43 -19.57 -7.18
N ARG A 151 -26.68 -20.46 -6.19
CA ARG A 151 -28.06 -20.83 -5.74
C ARG A 151 -28.79 -19.67 -5.08
N ARG A 152 -28.06 -18.83 -4.34
CA ARG A 152 -28.59 -17.71 -3.55
C ARG A 152 -28.03 -16.38 -4.07
N SER A 153 -28.04 -16.21 -5.39
CA SER A 153 -27.48 -15.01 -6.05
C SER A 153 -28.23 -13.75 -5.62
N GLY A 154 -27.49 -12.80 -5.07
CA GLY A 154 -28.03 -11.55 -4.54
C GLY A 154 -28.56 -11.63 -3.09
N GLU A 155 -28.43 -12.78 -2.42
CA GLU A 155 -28.82 -12.92 -1.00
C GLU A 155 -27.61 -12.94 -0.07
N LEU A 156 -26.50 -13.58 -0.48
CA LEU A 156 -25.28 -13.62 0.32
C LEU A 156 -24.58 -12.26 0.32
N ASN A 157 -24.02 -11.94 1.47
CA ASN A 157 -23.29 -10.72 1.66
C ASN A 157 -21.80 -10.98 2.00
N TYR A 158 -20.96 -9.99 1.74
CA TYR A 158 -19.55 -10.09 2.10
C TYR A 158 -19.03 -8.80 2.72
N ALA A 159 -18.13 -8.96 3.70
CA ALA A 159 -17.52 -7.86 4.40
C ALA A 159 -16.22 -7.41 3.72
N SER A 160 -15.97 -6.11 3.74
CA SER A 160 -14.67 -5.54 3.44
C SER A 160 -14.27 -4.47 4.45
N SER A 161 -12.99 -4.09 4.45
CA SER A 161 -12.48 -2.98 5.27
C SER A 161 -12.87 -1.59 4.75
N GLY A 162 -13.76 -1.53 3.77
CA GLY A 162 -14.31 -0.29 3.19
C GLY A 162 -14.39 -0.33 1.66
N SER A 163 -15.20 0.58 1.10
CA SER A 163 -15.30 0.75 -0.35
C SER A 163 -13.95 1.11 -0.97
N GLY A 164 -13.63 0.56 -2.15
CA GLY A 164 -12.36 0.76 -2.84
C GLY A 164 -11.17 -0.03 -2.28
N THR A 165 -11.36 -0.81 -1.23
CA THR A 165 -10.29 -1.69 -0.71
C THR A 165 -10.14 -2.95 -1.56
N GLY A 166 -8.99 -3.62 -1.44
CA GLY A 166 -8.75 -4.88 -2.12
C GLY A 166 -9.80 -5.94 -1.81
N GLY A 167 -10.27 -6.03 -0.55
CA GLY A 167 -11.32 -6.95 -0.15
C GLY A 167 -12.66 -6.69 -0.85
N HIS A 168 -13.04 -5.43 -1.02
CA HIS A 168 -14.22 -5.04 -1.79
C HIS A 168 -14.13 -5.55 -3.24
N LEU A 169 -13.11 -5.08 -3.97
CA LEU A 169 -13.00 -5.39 -5.41
C LEU A 169 -12.70 -6.86 -5.69
N THR A 170 -12.04 -7.55 -4.77
CA THR A 170 -11.84 -9.01 -4.87
C THR A 170 -13.16 -9.76 -4.69
N GLY A 171 -14.04 -9.31 -3.78
CA GLY A 171 -15.39 -9.83 -3.63
C GLY A 171 -16.23 -9.66 -4.89
N GLU A 172 -16.22 -8.46 -5.47
CA GLU A 172 -16.89 -8.17 -6.75
C GLU A 172 -16.36 -9.05 -7.89
N MET A 173 -15.03 -9.14 -8.01
CA MET A 173 -14.40 -9.98 -9.03
C MET A 173 -14.77 -11.46 -8.86
N PHE A 174 -14.84 -11.95 -7.62
CA PHE A 174 -15.18 -13.33 -7.32
C PHE A 174 -16.65 -13.64 -7.68
N ALA A 175 -17.59 -12.81 -7.24
CA ALA A 175 -18.98 -12.97 -7.56
C ALA A 175 -19.25 -12.86 -9.07
N HIS A 176 -18.65 -11.88 -9.73
CA HIS A 176 -18.77 -11.70 -11.18
C HIS A 176 -18.21 -12.89 -11.97
N ALA A 177 -17.02 -13.40 -11.62
CA ALA A 177 -16.43 -14.58 -12.26
C ALA A 177 -17.36 -15.82 -12.15
N LEU A 178 -18.09 -15.94 -11.05
CA LEU A 178 -19.04 -17.02 -10.83
C LEU A 178 -20.40 -16.82 -11.55
N GLY A 179 -20.63 -15.68 -12.19
CA GLY A 179 -21.94 -15.31 -12.75
C GLY A 179 -23.00 -15.10 -11.68
N ALA A 180 -22.60 -14.74 -10.46
CA ALA A 180 -23.46 -14.52 -9.30
C ALA A 180 -23.37 -13.08 -8.80
N LYS A 181 -24.32 -12.71 -7.92
CA LYS A 181 -24.28 -11.44 -7.20
C LYS A 181 -24.10 -11.68 -5.71
N ALA A 182 -23.34 -10.81 -5.05
CA ALA A 182 -23.21 -10.75 -3.60
C ALA A 182 -23.38 -9.31 -3.13
N ILE A 183 -23.89 -9.11 -1.93
CA ILE A 183 -24.12 -7.78 -1.35
C ILE A 183 -22.85 -7.35 -0.63
N HIS A 184 -22.27 -6.24 -1.03
CA HIS A 184 -21.11 -5.67 -0.35
C HIS A 184 -21.51 -4.93 0.93
N VAL A 185 -20.87 -5.27 2.05
CA VAL A 185 -21.02 -4.60 3.35
C VAL A 185 -19.68 -3.93 3.72
N PRO A 186 -19.55 -2.61 3.51
CA PRO A 186 -18.32 -1.89 3.84
C PRO A 186 -18.23 -1.55 5.32
N TYR A 187 -17.08 -1.84 5.93
CA TYR A 187 -16.74 -1.47 7.32
C TYR A 187 -15.67 -0.37 7.39
N LYS A 188 -15.52 0.24 8.54
CA LYS A 188 -14.47 1.23 8.81
C LYS A 188 -13.16 0.54 9.26
N GLY A 189 -12.69 -0.44 8.47
CA GLY A 189 -11.46 -1.18 8.72
C GLY A 189 -11.64 -2.69 8.88
N THR A 190 -10.51 -3.40 8.98
CA THR A 190 -10.46 -4.88 9.00
C THR A 190 -11.07 -5.48 10.28
N ALA A 191 -10.79 -4.88 11.45
CA ALA A 191 -11.25 -5.45 12.72
C ALA A 191 -12.78 -5.53 12.81
N PRO A 192 -13.57 -4.46 12.59
CA PRO A 192 -15.03 -4.57 12.64
C PRO A 192 -15.59 -5.50 11.56
N SER A 193 -15.01 -5.55 10.36
CA SER A 193 -15.47 -6.47 9.30
C SER A 193 -15.31 -7.95 9.69
N LEU A 194 -14.18 -8.30 10.30
CA LEU A 194 -13.94 -9.67 10.75
C LEU A 194 -14.75 -10.03 12.02
N THR A 195 -15.04 -9.06 12.88
CA THR A 195 -15.91 -9.26 14.05
C THR A 195 -17.32 -9.66 13.62
N ASP A 196 -17.89 -8.95 12.66
CA ASP A 196 -19.22 -9.27 12.12
C ASP A 196 -19.24 -10.58 11.33
N LEU A 197 -18.14 -10.90 10.65
CA LEU A 197 -18.00 -12.21 10.01
C LEU A 197 -17.98 -13.35 11.05
N VAL A 198 -17.25 -13.19 12.16
CA VAL A 198 -17.24 -14.18 13.27
C VAL A 198 -18.66 -14.32 13.87
N GLY A 199 -19.40 -13.23 13.97
CA GLY A 199 -20.78 -13.21 14.45
C GLY A 199 -21.81 -13.82 13.48
N GLY A 200 -21.41 -14.11 12.23
CA GLY A 200 -22.32 -14.63 11.20
C GLY A 200 -23.27 -13.57 10.63
N ASN A 201 -23.00 -12.27 10.87
CA ASN A 201 -23.77 -11.17 10.30
C ASN A 201 -23.47 -10.96 8.80
N VAL A 202 -22.37 -11.51 8.32
CA VAL A 202 -21.95 -11.57 6.92
C VAL A 202 -21.46 -12.97 6.57
N ASP A 203 -21.57 -13.37 5.31
CA ASP A 203 -21.36 -14.75 4.87
C ASP A 203 -19.90 -15.09 4.56
N PHE A 204 -19.14 -14.14 4.00
CA PHE A 204 -17.70 -14.33 3.68
C PHE A 204 -16.95 -13.01 3.65
N SER A 205 -15.62 -13.09 3.58
CA SER A 205 -14.75 -11.92 3.40
C SER A 205 -13.44 -12.31 2.72
N PHE A 206 -12.89 -11.37 1.98
CA PHE A 206 -11.49 -11.39 1.52
C PHE A 206 -10.68 -10.49 2.45
N GLY A 207 -10.20 -11.08 3.54
CA GLY A 207 -9.48 -10.36 4.60
C GLY A 207 -7.96 -10.31 4.38
N VAL A 208 -7.31 -9.34 5.02
CA VAL A 208 -5.84 -9.35 5.10
C VAL A 208 -5.36 -10.54 5.93
N ILE A 209 -4.32 -11.22 5.44
CA ILE A 209 -3.87 -12.52 5.97
C ILE A 209 -3.61 -12.50 7.47
N PRO A 210 -2.81 -11.57 8.07
CA PRO A 210 -2.48 -11.65 9.49
C PRO A 210 -3.71 -11.61 10.40
N ALA A 211 -4.63 -10.68 10.13
CA ALA A 211 -5.84 -10.52 10.95
C ALA A 211 -6.81 -11.71 10.81
N ALA A 212 -7.04 -12.18 9.58
CA ALA A 212 -7.92 -13.30 9.31
C ALA A 212 -7.33 -14.62 9.84
N MET A 213 -6.02 -14.84 9.67
CA MET A 213 -5.31 -16.04 10.15
C MET A 213 -5.37 -16.18 11.67
N ALA A 214 -5.29 -15.10 12.43
CA ALA A 214 -5.43 -15.15 13.89
C ALA A 214 -6.79 -15.74 14.30
N LEU A 215 -7.87 -15.36 13.60
CA LEU A 215 -9.21 -15.88 13.86
C LEU A 215 -9.41 -17.32 13.34
N VAL A 216 -8.75 -17.69 12.25
CA VAL A 216 -8.73 -19.08 11.74
C VAL A 216 -8.01 -20.00 12.73
N LYS A 217 -6.83 -19.60 13.24
CA LYS A 217 -6.11 -20.36 14.29
C LYS A 217 -6.93 -20.50 15.58
N ALA A 218 -7.73 -19.49 15.92
CA ALA A 218 -8.64 -19.53 17.06
C ALA A 218 -9.93 -20.33 16.80
N GLY A 219 -10.09 -20.95 15.62
CA GLY A 219 -11.26 -21.75 15.25
C GLY A 219 -12.55 -20.94 15.05
N LYS A 220 -12.46 -19.60 14.97
CA LYS A 220 -13.62 -18.71 14.80
C LYS A 220 -14.01 -18.52 13.34
N LEU A 221 -13.04 -18.59 12.43
CA LEU A 221 -13.21 -18.54 10.99
C LEU A 221 -12.61 -19.78 10.33
N ARG A 222 -13.05 -20.05 9.10
CA ARG A 222 -12.48 -21.07 8.22
C ARG A 222 -11.86 -20.39 7.01
N ALA A 223 -10.56 -20.67 6.76
CA ALA A 223 -9.90 -20.29 5.52
C ALA A 223 -10.33 -21.25 4.40
N LEU A 224 -10.71 -20.71 3.26
CA LEU A 224 -11.08 -21.49 2.08
C LEU A 224 -10.00 -21.45 1.01
N ALA A 225 -9.38 -20.29 0.77
CA ALA A 225 -8.30 -20.11 -0.20
C ALA A 225 -7.55 -18.79 0.01
N VAL A 226 -6.35 -18.71 -0.56
CA VAL A 226 -5.63 -17.44 -0.78
C VAL A 226 -5.86 -16.94 -2.21
N THR A 227 -5.90 -15.63 -2.40
CA THR A 227 -6.22 -15.02 -3.70
C THR A 227 -5.03 -14.81 -4.63
N GLY A 228 -3.81 -15.07 -4.14
CA GLY A 228 -2.59 -14.95 -4.93
C GLY A 228 -2.39 -16.13 -5.90
N ALA A 229 -1.47 -15.97 -6.84
CA ALA A 229 -1.11 -16.99 -7.81
C ALA A 229 -0.43 -18.23 -7.19
N LYS A 230 0.07 -18.12 -5.95
CA LYS A 230 0.73 -19.18 -5.20
C LYS A 230 0.22 -19.24 -3.77
N ARG A 231 0.29 -20.41 -3.15
CA ARG A 231 0.03 -20.55 -1.72
C ARG A 231 0.97 -19.68 -0.90
N GLN A 232 0.53 -19.28 0.28
CA GLN A 232 1.33 -18.46 1.18
C GLN A 232 2.19 -19.36 2.07
N PRO A 233 3.48 -19.02 2.31
CA PRO A 233 4.35 -19.81 3.17
C PRO A 233 3.80 -20.04 4.59
N GLN A 234 3.07 -19.04 5.12
CA GLN A 234 2.45 -19.10 6.44
C GLN A 234 1.17 -19.97 6.49
N LEU A 235 0.65 -20.35 5.32
CA LEU A 235 -0.60 -21.11 5.13
C LEU A 235 -0.41 -22.20 4.06
N PRO A 236 0.54 -23.12 4.22
CA PRO A 236 0.89 -24.09 3.17
C PRO A 236 -0.28 -25.03 2.83
N ASP A 237 -1.18 -25.27 3.78
CA ASP A 237 -2.32 -26.17 3.60
C ASP A 237 -3.53 -25.45 2.98
N VAL A 238 -3.53 -24.11 2.90
CA VAL A 238 -4.62 -23.34 2.29
C VAL A 238 -4.35 -23.20 0.80
N PRO A 239 -5.22 -23.74 -0.07
CA PRO A 239 -5.04 -23.66 -1.51
C PRO A 239 -5.20 -22.23 -2.03
N THR A 240 -4.79 -22.00 -3.26
CA THR A 240 -5.18 -20.80 -4.00
C THR A 240 -6.62 -20.93 -4.52
N VAL A 241 -7.25 -19.80 -4.88
CA VAL A 241 -8.58 -19.83 -5.51
C VAL A 241 -8.53 -20.62 -6.83
N THR A 242 -7.45 -20.53 -7.59
CA THR A 242 -7.25 -21.26 -8.86
C THR A 242 -7.17 -22.78 -8.66
N GLU A 243 -6.65 -23.25 -7.52
CA GLU A 243 -6.60 -24.68 -7.16
C GLU A 243 -7.95 -25.26 -6.74
N SER A 244 -9.03 -24.45 -6.70
CA SER A 244 -10.35 -24.89 -6.28
C SER A 244 -11.04 -25.87 -7.22
N GLY A 245 -10.55 -26.01 -8.45
CA GLY A 245 -11.19 -26.83 -9.48
C GLY A 245 -12.48 -26.23 -10.06
N VAL A 246 -12.84 -24.99 -9.71
CA VAL A 246 -14.01 -24.28 -10.27
C VAL A 246 -13.58 -23.64 -11.60
N PRO A 247 -14.12 -24.08 -12.77
CA PRO A 247 -13.65 -23.61 -14.07
C PRO A 247 -13.69 -22.09 -14.24
N ALA A 248 -14.73 -21.44 -13.71
CA ALA A 248 -14.89 -19.98 -13.76
C ALA A 248 -13.81 -19.20 -12.97
N LEU A 249 -13.05 -19.87 -12.12
CA LEU A 249 -12.00 -19.30 -11.26
C LEU A 249 -10.59 -19.76 -11.66
N ALA A 250 -10.42 -20.40 -12.81
CA ALA A 250 -9.12 -20.95 -13.27
C ALA A 250 -8.03 -19.87 -13.38
N ASP A 251 -8.39 -18.65 -13.78
CA ASP A 251 -7.47 -17.50 -13.92
C ASP A 251 -7.66 -16.46 -12.81
N PHE A 252 -8.30 -16.85 -11.69
CA PHE A 252 -8.56 -15.92 -10.60
C PHE A 252 -7.29 -15.59 -9.84
N GLU A 253 -6.89 -14.35 -9.89
CA GLU A 253 -5.76 -13.84 -9.10
C GLU A 253 -6.09 -12.41 -8.62
N SER A 254 -5.96 -12.18 -7.33
CA SER A 254 -6.09 -10.86 -6.72
C SER A 254 -5.00 -10.66 -5.69
N SER A 255 -4.06 -9.80 -6.02
CA SER A 255 -2.97 -9.41 -5.13
C SER A 255 -2.90 -7.90 -5.05
N LEU A 256 -2.46 -7.40 -3.90
CA LEU A 256 -2.23 -5.98 -3.65
C LEU A 256 -0.76 -5.69 -3.84
N THR A 257 -0.41 -4.78 -4.73
CA THR A 257 0.96 -4.33 -4.95
C THR A 257 1.26 -3.13 -4.07
N TYR A 258 2.43 -3.11 -3.45
CA TYR A 258 2.97 -2.01 -2.66
C TYR A 258 4.24 -1.47 -3.29
N GLY A 259 4.34 -0.16 -3.34
CA GLY A 259 5.52 0.52 -3.86
C GLY A 259 5.57 1.96 -3.42
N VAL A 260 6.59 2.66 -3.84
CA VAL A 260 6.78 4.09 -3.56
C VAL A 260 6.60 4.87 -4.85
N LEU A 261 5.85 5.97 -4.77
CA LEU A 261 5.68 6.93 -5.86
C LEU A 261 6.11 8.33 -5.40
N ALA A 262 6.58 9.12 -6.35
CA ALA A 262 6.96 10.52 -6.18
C ALA A 262 5.93 11.43 -6.88
N PRO A 263 5.84 12.73 -6.53
CA PRO A 263 5.15 13.73 -7.35
C PRO A 263 5.69 13.76 -8.78
N LYS A 264 4.83 14.01 -9.74
CA LYS A 264 5.23 14.19 -11.14
C LYS A 264 6.25 15.34 -11.27
N GLY A 265 7.32 15.10 -12.02
CA GLY A 265 8.38 16.07 -12.20
C GLY A 265 9.54 15.93 -11.22
N THR A 266 9.49 14.98 -10.28
CA THR A 266 10.67 14.60 -9.48
C THR A 266 11.79 14.14 -10.41
N THR A 267 13.02 14.60 -10.15
CA THR A 267 14.17 14.34 -11.04
C THR A 267 14.42 12.83 -11.20
N GLN A 268 14.86 12.44 -12.39
CA GLN A 268 15.16 11.02 -12.67
C GLN A 268 16.28 10.48 -11.76
N ASP A 269 17.23 11.32 -11.38
CA ASP A 269 18.31 10.95 -10.45
C ASP A 269 17.75 10.63 -9.05
N THR A 270 16.85 11.46 -8.52
CA THR A 270 16.17 11.21 -7.25
C THR A 270 15.37 9.89 -7.30
N VAL A 271 14.61 9.69 -8.38
CA VAL A 271 13.80 8.45 -8.56
C VAL A 271 14.68 7.21 -8.66
N ALA A 272 15.75 7.29 -9.47
CA ALA A 272 16.65 6.15 -9.67
C ALA A 272 17.44 5.82 -8.39
N THR A 273 17.91 6.84 -7.66
CA THR A 273 18.66 6.64 -6.41
C THR A 273 17.77 6.03 -5.34
N LEU A 274 16.63 6.65 -5.04
CA LEU A 274 15.69 6.10 -4.04
C LEU A 274 15.17 4.72 -4.46
N GLY A 275 14.91 4.49 -5.76
CA GLY A 275 14.47 3.20 -6.28
C GLY A 275 15.47 2.08 -6.01
N ARG A 276 16.76 2.30 -6.29
CA ARG A 276 17.84 1.34 -5.97
C ARG A 276 17.91 1.04 -4.47
N ASP A 277 17.79 2.07 -3.65
CA ASP A 277 17.90 1.96 -2.21
C ASP A 277 16.70 1.21 -1.61
N ILE A 278 15.48 1.48 -2.09
CA ILE A 278 14.27 0.70 -1.75
C ILE A 278 14.47 -0.78 -2.10
N LEU A 279 14.94 -1.08 -3.31
CA LEU A 279 15.15 -2.46 -3.74
C LEU A 279 16.24 -3.16 -2.91
N LYS A 280 17.30 -2.45 -2.53
CA LYS A 280 18.35 -2.98 -1.64
C LYS A 280 17.78 -3.33 -0.26
N VAL A 281 16.98 -2.44 0.35
CA VAL A 281 16.32 -2.72 1.63
C VAL A 281 15.35 -3.89 1.49
N ALA A 282 14.51 -3.90 0.45
CA ALA A 282 13.51 -4.92 0.21
C ALA A 282 14.12 -6.32 -0.06
N ALA A 283 15.34 -6.39 -0.58
CA ALA A 283 16.06 -7.63 -0.79
C ALA A 283 16.73 -8.18 0.48
N SER A 284 16.80 -7.40 1.57
CA SER A 284 17.41 -7.86 2.82
C SER A 284 16.56 -8.92 3.53
N SER A 285 17.21 -9.90 4.15
CA SER A 285 16.54 -10.96 4.90
C SER A 285 15.68 -10.42 6.04
N SER A 286 16.15 -9.36 6.72
CA SER A 286 15.40 -8.72 7.80
C SER A 286 14.09 -8.11 7.31
N PHE A 287 14.09 -7.44 6.14
CA PHE A 287 12.87 -6.90 5.57
C PHE A 287 11.92 -8.01 5.08
N GLN A 288 12.46 -9.05 4.44
CA GLN A 288 11.65 -10.17 3.95
C GLN A 288 10.97 -10.93 5.09
N SER A 289 11.66 -11.19 6.20
CA SER A 289 11.05 -11.78 7.40
C SER A 289 9.90 -10.92 7.97
N ARG A 290 9.99 -9.59 7.84
CA ARG A 290 8.89 -8.69 8.23
C ARG A 290 7.72 -8.77 7.26
N LEU A 291 7.97 -8.86 5.95
CA LEU A 291 6.90 -9.07 4.97
C LEU A 291 6.10 -10.33 5.27
N GLU A 292 6.77 -11.42 5.62
CA GLU A 292 6.09 -12.67 5.97
C GLU A 292 5.14 -12.50 7.15
N VAL A 293 5.54 -11.79 8.22
CA VAL A 293 4.67 -11.51 9.37
C VAL A 293 3.41 -10.76 8.92
N GLU A 294 3.55 -9.84 7.96
CA GLU A 294 2.43 -9.06 7.41
C GLU A 294 1.64 -9.79 6.30
N GLY A 295 1.91 -11.08 6.07
CA GLY A 295 1.24 -11.84 5.02
C GLY A 295 1.55 -11.33 3.61
N ALA A 296 2.69 -10.70 3.45
CA ALA A 296 3.19 -10.18 2.18
C ALA A 296 4.41 -10.98 1.71
N VAL A 297 4.67 -10.92 0.42
CA VAL A 297 5.84 -11.53 -0.21
C VAL A 297 6.62 -10.47 -0.99
N PRO A 298 7.93 -10.64 -1.18
CA PRO A 298 8.70 -9.75 -2.03
C PRO A 298 8.15 -9.71 -3.46
N LEU A 299 7.96 -8.51 -3.98
CA LEU A 299 7.67 -8.23 -5.38
C LEU A 299 8.54 -7.05 -5.79
N LEU A 300 9.77 -7.35 -6.21
CA LEU A 300 10.78 -6.34 -6.50
C LEU A 300 10.67 -5.89 -7.94
N GLY A 301 10.61 -4.57 -8.14
CA GLY A 301 10.59 -3.99 -9.47
C GLY A 301 10.98 -2.52 -9.46
N ASP A 302 11.75 -2.14 -10.47
CA ASP A 302 12.16 -0.76 -10.68
C ASP A 302 10.99 0.16 -11.11
N SER A 303 11.29 1.41 -11.37
CA SER A 303 10.31 2.42 -11.80
C SER A 303 9.55 2.01 -13.06
N ARG A 304 10.21 1.38 -14.05
CA ARG A 304 9.58 0.95 -15.31
C ARG A 304 8.65 -0.24 -15.08
N GLN A 305 9.13 -1.22 -14.31
CA GLN A 305 8.36 -2.41 -13.96
C GLN A 305 7.13 -2.04 -13.12
N TYR A 306 7.29 -1.11 -12.17
CA TYR A 306 6.17 -0.62 -11.36
C TYR A 306 5.14 0.15 -12.21
N ALA A 307 5.60 1.01 -13.12
CA ALA A 307 4.71 1.69 -14.06
C ALA A 307 3.93 0.70 -14.95
N ALA A 308 4.57 -0.37 -15.42
CA ALA A 308 3.91 -1.41 -16.19
C ALA A 308 2.87 -2.16 -15.35
N ARG A 309 3.20 -2.51 -14.10
CA ARG A 309 2.29 -3.15 -13.13
C ARG A 309 1.06 -2.28 -12.86
N ILE A 310 1.23 -0.98 -12.59
CA ILE A 310 0.13 -0.03 -12.39
C ILE A 310 -0.81 -0.02 -13.61
N ARG A 311 -0.28 0.05 -14.82
CA ARG A 311 -1.12 0.03 -16.04
C ARG A 311 -1.92 -1.26 -16.17
N GLN A 312 -1.27 -2.40 -15.95
CA GLN A 312 -1.93 -3.71 -15.99
C GLN A 312 -3.06 -3.81 -14.96
N GLU A 313 -2.78 -3.43 -13.70
CA GLU A 313 -3.77 -3.43 -12.62
C GLU A 313 -4.91 -2.45 -12.90
N SER A 314 -4.61 -1.24 -13.37
CA SER A 314 -5.64 -0.24 -13.69
C SER A 314 -6.60 -0.76 -14.76
N SER A 315 -6.09 -1.40 -15.81
CA SER A 315 -6.93 -2.00 -16.86
C SER A 315 -7.79 -3.15 -16.30
N LYS A 316 -7.20 -4.03 -15.50
CA LYS A 316 -7.91 -5.14 -14.84
C LYS A 316 -9.04 -4.63 -13.95
N TRP A 317 -8.74 -3.70 -13.04
CA TRP A 317 -9.73 -3.21 -12.08
C TRP A 317 -10.81 -2.34 -12.72
N ALA A 318 -10.47 -1.55 -13.75
CA ALA A 318 -11.48 -0.83 -14.54
C ALA A 318 -12.49 -1.79 -15.20
N ALA A 319 -12.01 -2.93 -15.75
CA ALA A 319 -12.89 -3.95 -16.31
C ALA A 319 -13.79 -4.60 -15.23
N VAL A 320 -13.24 -4.93 -14.06
CA VAL A 320 -14.00 -5.49 -12.93
C VAL A 320 -15.07 -4.51 -12.46
N ILE A 321 -14.71 -3.23 -12.23
CA ILE A 321 -15.64 -2.19 -11.77
C ILE A 321 -16.78 -2.01 -12.78
N LYS A 322 -16.45 -1.92 -14.08
CA LYS A 322 -17.45 -1.79 -15.14
C LYS A 322 -18.41 -3.00 -15.19
N ALA A 323 -17.87 -4.20 -15.02
CA ALA A 323 -18.64 -5.44 -15.14
C ALA A 323 -19.52 -5.70 -13.90
N SER A 324 -19.03 -5.40 -12.69
CA SER A 324 -19.77 -5.59 -11.43
C SER A 324 -20.73 -4.43 -11.12
N GLY A 325 -20.49 -3.23 -11.69
CA GLY A 325 -21.22 -2.01 -11.32
C GLY A 325 -20.82 -1.47 -9.95
N ALA A 326 -19.63 -1.88 -9.44
CA ALA A 326 -19.13 -1.44 -8.13
C ALA A 326 -19.00 0.09 -8.05
N THR A 327 -19.42 0.66 -6.92
CA THR A 327 -19.34 2.09 -6.61
C THR A 327 -18.62 2.32 -5.29
N ALA A 328 -18.12 3.55 -5.07
CA ALA A 328 -17.42 3.96 -3.84
C ALA A 328 -18.39 4.28 -2.69
#